data_3e3a960c213a16472b0dbf02eaf6f84b
#
_entry.id   3e3a960c213a16472b0dbf02eaf6f84b
#
_cell.length_a   1.000
_cell.length_b   1.000
_cell.length_c   1.000
_cell.angle_alpha   90.00
_cell.angle_beta   90.00
_cell.angle_gamma   90.00
#
_symmetry.space_group_name_H-M   'P 1'
#
loop_
_entity.id
_entity.type
_entity.pdbx_description
1 polymer ?
#
loop_
_entity_poly.entity_id
_entity_poly.type
_entity_poly.pdbx_seq_one_letter_code
_entity_poly.pdbx_strand_id
1 'polypeptide(L)'
;QQPKCADCLFQKECQAFLTNRIQDLPFKEKKIKLKNRYFHFFLMESKDSILIQQRKGKDIWEGLFTLPLWESNADEEISKHEWAEFCAKQGWKDAKYSLELVAEEKQLLSHQKLKMRFYKVKVPALFVEEYGVAKERLEEYGYPKAIAAFLKIKKAQ
;
A
#
# COMPACT_ATOMS: atom_id res chain seq x y z
N GLN A 1 18.84 -14.01 -0.75
CA GLN A 1 18.79 -15.40 -1.24
C GLN A 1 20.19 -15.76 -1.69
N GLN A 2 20.66 -16.93 -1.26
CA GLN A 2 21.93 -17.47 -1.74
C GLN A 2 21.73 -18.15 -3.10
N PRO A 3 22.64 -17.95 -4.07
CA PRO A 3 22.53 -18.61 -5.37
C PRO A 3 22.77 -20.11 -5.23
N LYS A 4 22.02 -20.91 -5.99
CA LYS A 4 22.19 -22.38 -6.05
C LYS A 4 23.30 -22.74 -7.04
N CYS A 5 24.53 -22.53 -6.65
CA CYS A 5 25.69 -22.71 -7.54
C CYS A 5 25.94 -24.16 -7.93
N ALA A 6 25.58 -25.12 -7.07
CA ALA A 6 25.73 -26.55 -7.37
C ALA A 6 24.92 -27.01 -8.60
N ASP A 7 23.72 -26.41 -8.78
CA ASP A 7 22.78 -26.75 -9.85
C ASP A 7 22.86 -25.78 -11.04
N CYS A 8 23.86 -24.88 -11.05
CA CYS A 8 23.96 -23.82 -12.05
C CYS A 8 24.61 -24.34 -13.35
N LEU A 9 23.93 -24.18 -14.47
CA LEU A 9 24.44 -24.59 -15.79
C LEU A 9 25.74 -23.84 -16.19
N PHE A 10 25.95 -22.63 -15.68
CA PHE A 10 27.13 -21.79 -15.93
C PHE A 10 28.23 -21.97 -14.87
N GLN A 11 28.15 -22.96 -13.97
CA GLN A 11 29.08 -23.13 -12.86
C GLN A 11 30.55 -23.12 -13.30
N LYS A 12 30.86 -23.85 -14.39
CA LYS A 12 32.24 -24.01 -14.91
C LYS A 12 32.82 -22.74 -15.52
N GLU A 13 31.98 -21.80 -15.92
CA GLU A 13 32.38 -20.53 -16.58
C GLU A 13 32.17 -19.32 -15.65
N CYS A 14 31.58 -19.56 -14.48
CA CYS A 14 31.22 -18.50 -13.54
C CYS A 14 32.47 -17.99 -12.77
N GLN A 15 32.92 -16.78 -13.07
CA GLN A 15 34.05 -16.15 -12.37
C GLN A 15 33.85 -16.09 -10.87
N ALA A 16 32.65 -15.80 -10.38
CA ALA A 16 32.34 -15.77 -8.95
C ALA A 16 32.56 -17.13 -8.29
N PHE A 17 32.20 -18.22 -8.97
CA PHE A 17 32.40 -19.58 -8.49
C PHE A 17 33.85 -20.01 -8.56
N LEU A 18 34.53 -19.80 -9.70
CA LEU A 18 35.92 -20.16 -9.94
C LEU A 18 36.90 -19.44 -8.99
N THR A 19 36.58 -18.19 -8.64
CA THR A 19 37.40 -17.38 -7.72
C THR A 19 36.95 -17.45 -6.25
N ASN A 20 35.96 -18.29 -5.92
CA ASN A 20 35.34 -18.41 -4.60
C ASN A 20 34.83 -17.10 -4.01
N ARG A 21 34.32 -16.22 -4.88
CA ARG A 21 33.84 -14.88 -4.52
C ARG A 21 32.33 -14.72 -4.68
N ILE A 22 31.56 -15.80 -4.52
CA ILE A 22 30.11 -15.80 -4.66
C ILE A 22 29.44 -14.81 -3.69
N GLN A 23 29.98 -14.68 -2.50
CA GLN A 23 29.45 -13.78 -1.47
C GLN A 23 29.73 -12.29 -1.78
N ASP A 24 30.79 -12.01 -2.52
CA ASP A 24 31.22 -10.66 -2.86
C ASP A 24 30.56 -10.12 -4.13
N LEU A 25 29.97 -11.00 -4.92
CA LEU A 25 29.40 -10.65 -6.23
C LEU A 25 27.88 -10.89 -6.28
N PRO A 26 27.08 -10.00 -6.90
CA PRO A 26 27.55 -8.74 -7.51
C PRO A 26 27.98 -7.70 -6.45
N PHE A 27 29.04 -6.98 -6.75
CA PHE A 27 29.54 -5.93 -5.87
C PHE A 27 28.49 -4.82 -5.70
N LYS A 28 28.11 -4.52 -4.46
CA LYS A 28 27.13 -3.47 -4.13
C LYS A 28 27.85 -2.30 -3.47
N GLU A 29 28.14 -1.27 -4.23
CA GLU A 29 28.83 -0.06 -3.76
C GLU A 29 28.09 0.71 -2.67
N LYS A 30 26.77 0.66 -2.62
CA LYS A 30 25.97 1.44 -1.68
C LYS A 30 24.87 0.59 -1.03
N LYS A 31 24.82 0.63 0.30
CA LYS A 31 23.63 0.17 1.03
C LYS A 31 22.46 1.11 0.70
N ILE A 32 21.41 0.59 0.10
CA ILE A 32 20.20 1.35 -0.18
C ILE A 32 19.60 1.80 1.15
N LYS A 33 19.50 3.12 1.37
CA LYS A 33 18.76 3.66 2.50
C LYS A 33 17.27 3.46 2.26
N LEU A 34 16.63 2.64 3.08
CA LEU A 34 15.20 2.43 3.01
C LEU A 34 14.46 3.66 3.56
N LYS A 35 13.52 4.20 2.79
CA LYS A 35 12.63 5.27 3.23
C LYS A 35 11.45 4.66 4.00
N ASN A 36 11.22 5.09 5.24
CA ASN A 36 10.01 4.74 5.96
C ASN A 36 8.85 5.62 5.46
N ARG A 37 7.68 5.04 5.27
CA ARG A 37 6.44 5.73 4.88
C ARG A 37 5.28 5.21 5.71
N TYR A 38 4.39 6.10 6.13
CA TYR A 38 3.29 5.82 7.05
C TYR A 38 1.98 6.18 6.37
N PHE A 39 1.22 5.16 6.02
CA PHE A 39 -0.02 5.29 5.25
C PHE A 39 -1.23 5.03 6.14
N HIS A 40 -2.20 5.94 6.07
CA HIS A 40 -3.49 5.84 6.74
C HIS A 40 -4.58 5.69 5.68
N PHE A 41 -5.15 4.51 5.59
CA PHE A 41 -6.23 4.19 4.65
C PHE A 41 -7.58 4.29 5.35
N PHE A 42 -8.56 4.87 4.67
CA PHE A 42 -9.88 5.12 5.23
C PHE A 42 -10.94 4.28 4.52
N LEU A 43 -11.46 3.27 5.20
CA LEU A 43 -12.57 2.46 4.73
C LEU A 43 -13.87 3.21 4.98
N MET A 44 -14.49 3.67 3.92
CA MET A 44 -15.82 4.27 3.89
C MET A 44 -16.72 3.40 3.04
N GLU A 45 -17.70 2.78 3.66
CA GLU A 45 -18.59 1.83 3.01
C GLU A 45 -20.04 2.02 3.42
N SER A 46 -20.96 1.80 2.50
CA SER A 46 -22.38 1.55 2.72
C SER A 46 -22.67 0.06 2.61
N LYS A 47 -23.96 -0.32 2.61
CA LYS A 47 -24.37 -1.71 2.37
C LYS A 47 -23.82 -2.23 1.03
N ASP A 48 -23.96 -1.45 -0.03
CA ASP A 48 -23.76 -1.90 -1.42
C ASP A 48 -22.56 -1.23 -2.11
N SER A 49 -21.99 -0.16 -1.52
CA SER A 49 -20.92 0.64 -2.13
C SER A 49 -19.73 0.85 -1.19
N ILE A 50 -18.59 1.15 -1.80
CA ILE A 50 -17.33 1.47 -1.10
C ILE A 50 -16.59 2.58 -1.83
N LEU A 51 -15.96 3.49 -1.09
CA LEU A 51 -15.19 4.57 -1.66
C LEU A 51 -13.78 4.09 -1.98
N ILE A 52 -13.39 4.14 -3.25
CA ILE A 52 -12.04 3.90 -3.73
C ILE A 52 -11.55 5.07 -4.55
N GLN A 53 -10.24 5.27 -4.60
CA GLN A 53 -9.60 6.35 -5.37
C GLN A 53 -8.43 5.83 -6.18
N GLN A 54 -8.31 6.25 -7.43
CA GLN A 54 -7.16 5.94 -8.25
C GLN A 54 -5.97 6.79 -7.82
N ARG A 55 -4.81 6.15 -7.58
CA ARG A 55 -3.57 6.87 -7.30
C ARG A 55 -3.06 7.55 -8.56
N LYS A 56 -2.86 8.86 -8.46
CA LYS A 56 -2.32 9.70 -9.52
C LYS A 56 -0.93 10.19 -9.12
N GLY A 57 -0.09 10.44 -10.12
CA GLY A 57 1.27 10.96 -9.91
C GLY A 57 2.32 9.84 -9.85
N LYS A 58 3.59 10.23 -10.09
CA LYS A 58 4.76 9.35 -10.18
C LYS A 58 5.18 8.85 -8.79
N ASP A 59 4.47 7.87 -8.25
CA ASP A 59 4.73 7.24 -6.96
C ASP A 59 4.37 5.75 -7.01
N ILE A 60 4.68 5.02 -5.92
CA ILE A 60 4.28 3.61 -5.83
C ILE A 60 2.78 3.47 -6.07
N TRP A 61 2.41 2.38 -6.76
CA TRP A 61 1.02 2.05 -7.06
C TRP A 61 0.30 3.06 -7.97
N GLU A 62 1.05 3.84 -8.76
CA GLU A 62 0.48 4.74 -9.77
C GLU A 62 -0.51 3.98 -10.68
N GLY A 63 -1.67 4.57 -10.93
CA GLY A 63 -2.74 3.97 -11.73
C GLY A 63 -3.58 2.92 -11.01
N LEU A 64 -3.12 2.36 -9.88
CA LEU A 64 -3.91 1.42 -9.08
C LEU A 64 -4.93 2.15 -8.19
N PHE A 65 -5.98 1.43 -7.84
CA PHE A 65 -7.02 1.91 -6.92
C PHE A 65 -6.67 1.54 -5.47
N THR A 66 -6.94 2.46 -4.56
CA THR A 66 -6.77 2.25 -3.11
C THR A 66 -7.99 2.82 -2.38
N LEU A 67 -8.11 2.55 -1.10
CA LEU A 67 -8.94 3.37 -0.22
C LEU A 67 -8.39 4.80 -0.19
N PRO A 68 -9.19 5.82 0.14
CA PRO A 68 -8.69 7.16 0.43
C PRO A 68 -7.50 7.11 1.38
N LEU A 69 -6.43 7.84 1.05
CA LEU A 69 -5.12 7.72 1.68
C LEU A 69 -4.60 9.07 2.17
N TRP A 70 -4.15 9.08 3.42
CA TRP A 70 -3.27 10.11 3.97
C TRP A 70 -1.89 9.52 4.27
N GLU A 71 -0.83 10.22 3.88
CA GLU A 71 0.55 9.89 4.25
C GLU A 71 1.03 10.85 5.33
N SER A 72 1.41 10.31 6.50
CA SER A 72 1.99 11.08 7.60
C SER A 72 3.51 11.02 7.61
N ASN A 73 4.13 11.94 8.35
CA ASN A 73 5.58 11.99 8.50
C ASN A 73 6.11 11.14 9.67
N ALA A 74 5.24 10.68 10.56
CA ALA A 74 5.58 9.93 11.77
C ALA A 74 4.84 8.61 11.86
N ASP A 75 5.40 7.67 12.64
CA ASP A 75 4.80 6.37 12.94
C ASP A 75 3.78 6.47 14.08
N GLU A 76 2.76 7.29 13.89
CA GLU A 76 1.72 7.56 14.88
C GLU A 76 0.35 7.29 14.25
N GLU A 77 -0.68 7.17 15.08
CA GLU A 77 -2.06 7.20 14.61
C GLU A 77 -2.38 8.60 14.07
N ILE A 78 -3.32 8.66 13.11
CA ILE A 78 -3.72 9.95 12.55
C ILE A 78 -4.32 10.84 13.64
N SER A 79 -3.80 12.05 13.77
CA SER A 79 -4.33 13.04 14.71
C SER A 79 -5.64 13.65 14.21
N LYS A 80 -6.39 14.26 15.11
CA LYS A 80 -7.62 14.99 14.74
C LYS A 80 -7.34 16.12 13.75
N HIS A 81 -6.18 16.76 13.85
CA HIS A 81 -5.77 17.84 12.95
C HIS A 81 -5.49 17.30 11.55
N GLU A 82 -4.69 16.23 11.41
CA GLU A 82 -4.39 15.61 10.11
C GLU A 82 -5.65 15.07 9.44
N TRP A 83 -6.56 14.50 10.23
CA TRP A 83 -7.86 14.05 9.73
C TRP A 83 -8.68 15.23 9.17
N ALA A 84 -8.77 16.34 9.90
CA ALA A 84 -9.48 17.54 9.44
C ALA A 84 -8.85 18.12 8.16
N GLU A 85 -7.51 18.17 8.11
CA GLU A 85 -6.77 18.61 6.91
C GLU A 85 -7.03 17.69 5.71
N PHE A 86 -7.03 16.37 5.94
CA PHE A 86 -7.36 15.40 4.89
C PHE A 86 -8.79 15.62 4.36
N CYS A 87 -9.78 15.73 5.24
CA CYS A 87 -11.16 16.00 4.84
C CYS A 87 -11.29 17.30 4.04
N ALA A 88 -10.61 18.36 4.47
CA ALA A 88 -10.60 19.63 3.75
C ALA A 88 -10.02 19.51 2.34
N LYS A 89 -8.90 18.78 2.18
CA LYS A 89 -8.28 18.48 0.87
C LYS A 89 -9.19 17.67 -0.06
N GLN A 90 -10.01 16.80 0.51
CA GLN A 90 -10.99 15.99 -0.25
C GLN A 90 -12.27 16.78 -0.58
N GLY A 91 -12.44 17.99 -0.03
CA GLY A 91 -13.68 18.77 -0.14
C GLY A 91 -14.84 18.22 0.71
N TRP A 92 -14.55 17.39 1.68
CA TRP A 92 -15.55 16.80 2.58
C TRP A 92 -15.88 17.78 3.70
N LYS A 93 -17.17 18.14 3.80
CA LYS A 93 -17.61 19.26 4.67
C LYS A 93 -17.62 18.94 6.16
N ASP A 94 -17.59 17.66 6.56
CA ASP A 94 -17.70 17.25 7.96
C ASP A 94 -16.51 16.38 8.40
N ALA A 95 -15.56 17.05 9.09
CA ALA A 95 -14.44 16.36 9.75
C ALA A 95 -14.84 15.60 11.04
N LYS A 96 -16.14 15.55 11.40
CA LYS A 96 -16.66 14.95 12.64
C LYS A 96 -16.88 13.44 12.56
N TYR A 97 -16.46 12.80 11.47
CA TYR A 97 -16.57 11.35 11.35
C TYR A 97 -15.72 10.62 12.38
N SER A 98 -16.29 9.61 13.01
CA SER A 98 -15.53 8.76 13.94
C SER A 98 -14.61 7.83 13.17
N LEU A 99 -13.37 7.73 13.62
CA LEU A 99 -12.35 6.82 13.11
C LEU A 99 -12.17 5.66 14.07
N GLU A 100 -12.11 4.46 13.55
CA GLU A 100 -11.79 3.24 14.29
C GLU A 100 -10.65 2.52 13.58
N LEU A 101 -9.50 2.34 14.25
CA LEU A 101 -8.39 1.57 13.72
C LEU A 101 -8.77 0.08 13.71
N VAL A 102 -8.82 -0.52 12.51
CA VAL A 102 -9.28 -1.91 12.34
C VAL A 102 -8.17 -2.87 11.93
N ALA A 103 -7.08 -2.37 11.36
CA ALA A 103 -5.92 -3.20 10.99
C ALA A 103 -4.64 -2.37 10.87
N GLU A 104 -3.50 -3.02 11.12
CA GLU A 104 -2.17 -2.52 10.79
C GLU A 104 -1.41 -3.57 9.96
N GLU A 105 -0.70 -3.11 8.91
CA GLU A 105 0.15 -3.95 8.09
C GLU A 105 1.50 -3.30 7.81
N LYS A 106 2.52 -4.13 7.59
CA LYS A 106 3.85 -3.69 7.18
C LYS A 106 4.24 -4.35 5.87
N GLN A 107 4.78 -3.58 4.94
CA GLN A 107 5.27 -4.09 3.67
C GLN A 107 6.66 -3.54 3.38
N LEU A 108 7.59 -4.44 3.02
CA LEU A 108 8.92 -4.07 2.56
C LEU A 108 8.94 -4.06 1.04
N LEU A 109 9.30 -2.93 0.47
CA LEU A 109 9.59 -2.75 -0.96
C LEU A 109 11.10 -2.56 -1.14
N SER A 110 11.59 -2.58 -2.40
CA SER A 110 13.02 -2.48 -2.69
C SER A 110 13.72 -1.26 -2.05
N HIS A 111 13.02 -0.13 -1.96
CA HIS A 111 13.58 1.13 -1.45
C HIS A 111 12.77 1.77 -0.32
N GLN A 112 11.69 1.12 0.11
CA GLN A 112 10.76 1.69 1.07
C GLN A 112 10.25 0.65 2.05
N LYS A 113 10.02 1.08 3.30
CA LYS A 113 9.28 0.34 4.32
C LYS A 113 7.95 1.06 4.51
N LEU A 114 6.86 0.37 4.20
CA LEU A 114 5.53 0.90 4.40
C LEU A 114 4.97 0.38 5.73
N LYS A 115 4.46 1.27 6.56
CA LYS A 115 3.55 0.93 7.64
C LYS A 115 2.18 1.48 7.27
N MET A 116 1.20 0.61 7.22
CA MET A 116 -0.15 0.90 6.75
C MET A 116 -1.12 0.69 7.90
N ARG A 117 -1.95 1.70 8.18
CA ARG A 117 -3.04 1.64 9.12
C ARG A 117 -4.35 1.80 8.38
N PHE A 118 -5.30 0.95 8.71
CA PHE A 118 -6.62 0.93 8.11
C PHE A 118 -7.64 1.38 9.14
N TYR A 119 -8.38 2.42 8.81
CA TYR A 119 -9.41 2.99 9.67
C TYR A 119 -10.78 2.78 9.05
N LYS A 120 -11.72 2.30 9.82
CA LYS A 120 -13.13 2.33 9.45
C LYS A 120 -13.69 3.70 9.81
N VAL A 121 -14.35 4.33 8.84
CA VAL A 121 -14.93 5.67 9.00
C VAL A 121 -16.44 5.56 8.91
N LYS A 122 -17.15 6.02 9.95
CA LYS A 122 -18.61 6.11 9.92
C LYS A 122 -19.03 7.35 9.15
N VAL A 123 -19.57 7.14 7.96
CA VAL A 123 -20.09 8.18 7.06
C VAL A 123 -21.54 7.91 6.72
N PRO A 124 -22.32 8.94 6.34
CA PRO A 124 -23.67 8.71 5.82
C PRO A 124 -23.63 7.80 4.59
N ALA A 125 -24.56 6.83 4.52
CA ALA A 125 -24.61 5.89 3.39
C ALA A 125 -24.75 6.63 2.04
N LEU A 126 -25.58 7.67 1.98
CA LEU A 126 -25.79 8.49 0.80
C LEU A 126 -24.48 9.07 0.23
N PHE A 127 -23.54 9.47 1.10
CA PHE A 127 -22.22 9.95 0.66
C PHE A 127 -21.45 8.88 -0.08
N VAL A 128 -21.45 7.64 0.43
CA VAL A 128 -20.71 6.54 -0.21
C VAL A 128 -21.40 6.09 -1.50
N GLU A 129 -22.72 6.16 -1.56
CA GLU A 129 -23.49 5.83 -2.75
C GLU A 129 -23.28 6.84 -3.87
N GLU A 130 -23.08 8.12 -3.53
CA GLU A 130 -22.81 9.18 -4.51
C GLU A 130 -21.39 9.13 -5.09
N TYR A 131 -20.38 8.85 -4.25
CA TYR A 131 -18.97 8.95 -4.64
C TYR A 131 -18.23 7.60 -4.72
N GLY A 132 -18.84 6.53 -4.28
CA GLY A 132 -18.27 5.19 -4.23
C GLY A 132 -18.56 4.35 -5.49
N VAL A 133 -18.06 3.13 -5.46
CA VAL A 133 -18.34 2.10 -6.47
C VAL A 133 -19.10 0.95 -5.83
N ALA A 134 -19.94 0.28 -6.59
CA ALA A 134 -20.65 -0.90 -6.13
C ALA A 134 -19.67 -2.00 -5.72
N LYS A 135 -19.89 -2.65 -4.58
CA LYS A 135 -19.00 -3.71 -4.05
C LYS A 135 -18.86 -4.89 -5.01
N GLU A 136 -19.89 -5.19 -5.79
CA GLU A 136 -19.89 -6.25 -6.82
C GLU A 136 -18.91 -5.97 -7.97
N ARG A 137 -18.58 -4.70 -8.19
CA ARG A 137 -17.68 -4.25 -9.26
C ARG A 137 -16.23 -4.09 -8.80
N LEU A 138 -15.90 -4.38 -7.54
CA LEU A 138 -14.54 -4.19 -7.01
C LEU A 138 -13.49 -5.00 -7.76
N GLU A 139 -13.85 -6.18 -8.28
CA GLU A 139 -12.93 -7.04 -9.04
C GLU A 139 -12.54 -6.45 -10.41
N GLU A 140 -13.27 -5.45 -10.91
CA GLU A 140 -12.94 -4.75 -12.17
C GLU A 140 -11.72 -3.82 -12.03
N TYR A 141 -11.28 -3.52 -10.81
CA TYR A 141 -10.23 -2.55 -10.52
C TYR A 141 -8.93 -3.21 -10.09
N GLY A 142 -7.80 -2.64 -10.50
CA GLY A 142 -6.48 -3.08 -10.07
C GLY A 142 -6.08 -2.48 -8.71
N TYR A 143 -5.65 -3.31 -7.76
CA TYR A 143 -5.26 -2.91 -6.40
C TYR A 143 -3.84 -3.32 -6.05
N PRO A 144 -3.13 -2.57 -5.18
CA PRO A 144 -1.97 -3.09 -4.47
C PRO A 144 -2.34 -4.34 -3.67
N LYS A 145 -1.38 -5.27 -3.54
CA LYS A 145 -1.61 -6.55 -2.84
C LYS A 145 -2.20 -6.37 -1.43
N ALA A 146 -1.69 -5.40 -0.66
CA ALA A 146 -2.17 -5.13 0.70
C ALA A 146 -3.64 -4.68 0.71
N ILE A 147 -4.03 -3.81 -0.23
CA ILE A 147 -5.41 -3.32 -0.34
C ILE A 147 -6.35 -4.45 -0.77
N ALA A 148 -5.95 -5.24 -1.78
CA ALA A 148 -6.74 -6.40 -2.23
C ALA A 148 -6.95 -7.41 -1.08
N ALA A 149 -5.90 -7.68 -0.30
CA ALA A 149 -5.98 -8.57 0.85
C ALA A 149 -6.91 -8.02 1.94
N PHE A 150 -6.79 -6.74 2.26
CA PHE A 150 -7.65 -6.08 3.26
C PHE A 150 -9.13 -6.11 2.85
N LEU A 151 -9.43 -5.82 1.59
CA LEU A 151 -10.79 -5.84 1.04
C LEU A 151 -11.29 -7.26 0.71
N LYS A 152 -10.47 -8.29 0.91
CA LYS A 152 -10.77 -9.70 0.57
C LYS A 152 -11.18 -9.92 -0.90
N ILE A 153 -10.65 -9.08 -1.80
CA ILE A 153 -10.90 -9.18 -3.22
C ILE A 153 -10.15 -10.41 -3.76
N LYS A 154 -10.86 -11.35 -4.37
CA LYS A 154 -10.25 -12.50 -5.05
C LYS A 154 -9.53 -11.99 -6.30
N LYS A 155 -8.25 -12.31 -6.45
CA LYS A 155 -7.57 -12.09 -7.73
C LYS A 155 -8.20 -13.03 -8.77
N ALA A 156 -8.65 -12.49 -9.88
CA ALA A 156 -8.80 -13.30 -11.08
C ALA A 156 -7.43 -13.94 -11.38
N GLN A 157 -7.39 -15.27 -11.46
CA GLN A 157 -6.20 -16.05 -11.85
C GLN A 157 -5.90 -15.83 -13.33
#